data_9e06acffb577afbe7d497d32ed2b5b39
#
_entry.id   9e06acffb577afbe7d497d32ed2b5b39
#
_cell.length_a   1.000
_cell.length_b   1.000
_cell.length_c   1.000
_cell.angle_alpha   90.00
_cell.angle_beta   90.00
_cell.angle_gamma   90.00
#
_symmetry.space_group_name_H-M   'P 1'
#
loop_
_entity.id
_entity.type
_entity.pdbx_description
1 polymer ?
#
loop_
_entity_poly.entity_id
_entity_poly.type
_entity_poly.pdbx_seq_one_letter_code
_entity_poly.pdbx_strand_id
1 'polypeptide(L)' 'MIGLIINGESRSFPLPLSLTQLVDTLSLVGKRIAIEKNGEIVPRSLYAETLLVDNDRLEIVVAVGGG' A
#
# COMPACT_ATOMS: atom_id res chain seq x y z
N MET A 1 -3.75 1.51 -16.73
CA MET A 1 -4.12 1.80 -15.33
C MET A 1 -4.36 0.52 -14.58
N ILE A 2 -4.07 0.52 -13.32
CA ILE A 2 -4.44 -0.61 -12.47
C ILE A 2 -5.44 -0.15 -11.44
N GLY A 3 -6.33 -1.05 -11.06
CA GLY A 3 -7.29 -0.80 -10.00
C GLY A 3 -6.87 -1.57 -8.77
N LEU A 4 -6.84 -0.89 -7.64
CA LEU A 4 -6.53 -1.51 -6.36
C LEU A 4 -7.72 -1.31 -5.43
N ILE A 5 -7.85 -2.21 -4.47
CA ILE A 5 -8.86 -2.06 -3.42
C ILE A 5 -8.10 -1.78 -2.14
N ILE A 6 -8.20 -0.55 -1.65
CA ILE A 6 -7.44 -0.10 -0.49
C ILE A 6 -8.41 0.19 0.65
N ASN A 7 -8.30 -0.57 1.71
CA ASN A 7 -9.20 -0.45 2.87
C ASN A 7 -10.66 -0.49 2.44
N GLY A 8 -10.98 -1.37 1.49
CA GLY A 8 -12.34 -1.54 1.01
C GLY A 8 -12.76 -0.59 -0.08
N GLU A 9 -11.93 0.35 -0.48
CA GLU A 9 -12.29 1.32 -1.50
C GLU A 9 -11.51 1.07 -2.79
N SER A 10 -12.20 1.10 -3.92
CA SER A 10 -11.56 0.94 -5.22
C SER A 10 -10.88 2.23 -5.61
N ARG A 11 -9.63 2.14 -6.01
CA ARG A 11 -8.85 3.29 -6.45
C ARG A 11 -8.04 2.89 -7.67
N SER A 12 -7.87 3.83 -8.58
CA SER A 12 -7.12 3.58 -9.82
C SER A 12 -5.81 4.34 -9.81
N PHE A 13 -4.79 3.71 -10.37
CA PHE A 13 -3.47 4.32 -10.48
C PHE A 13 -2.97 4.16 -11.90
N PRO A 14 -2.08 5.06 -12.41
CA PRO A 14 -1.67 5.02 -13.81
C PRO A 14 -0.72 3.88 -14.00
N LEU A 15 -0.26 3.14 -13.87
CA LEU A 15 0.64 2.04 -14.20
C LEU A 15 1.06 1.28 -12.97
N PRO A 16 1.60 0.11 -13.14
CA PRO A 16 2.05 -0.67 -12.00
C PRO A 16 3.02 0.13 -11.17
N LEU A 17 2.87 0.05 -9.88
CA LEU A 17 3.73 0.75 -8.94
C LEU A 17 4.10 -0.20 -7.82
N SER A 18 5.20 0.11 -7.17
CA SER A 18 5.62 -0.64 -5.99
C SER A 18 4.87 -0.12 -4.78
N LEU A 19 4.94 -0.88 -3.68
CA LEU A 19 4.37 -0.39 -2.43
C LEU A 19 5.05 0.88 -1.97
N THR A 20 6.34 1.04 -2.21
CA THR A 20 7.03 2.29 -1.88
C THR A 20 6.40 3.46 -2.61
N GLN A 21 6.12 3.29 -3.89
CA GLN A 21 5.49 4.35 -4.67
C GLN A 21 4.07 4.64 -4.21
N LEU A 22 3.33 3.60 -3.84
CA LEU A 22 1.98 3.79 -3.33
C LEU A 22 1.99 4.57 -2.02
N VAL A 23 2.89 4.23 -1.12
CA VAL A 23 3.03 4.94 0.16
C VAL A 23 3.31 6.42 -0.09
N ASP A 24 4.16 6.73 -1.05
CA ASP A 24 4.44 8.11 -1.42
C ASP A 24 3.20 8.79 -2.00
N THR A 25 2.51 8.12 -2.90
CA THR A 25 1.31 8.66 -3.53
C THR A 25 0.22 8.97 -2.50
N LEU A 26 0.11 8.15 -1.47
CA LEU A 26 -0.90 8.34 -0.43
C LEU A 26 -0.42 9.28 0.69
N SER A 27 0.75 9.86 0.53
CA SER A 27 1.32 10.80 1.51
C SER A 27 1.53 10.14 2.87
N LEU A 28 1.96 8.92 2.87
CA LEU A 28 2.18 8.17 4.09
C LEU A 28 3.67 8.00 4.43
N VAL A 29 4.54 8.64 3.68
CA VAL A 29 5.98 8.58 3.93
C VAL A 29 6.27 9.14 5.31
N GLY A 30 7.09 8.44 6.07
CA GLY A 30 7.45 8.87 7.41
C GLY A 30 6.47 8.47 8.49
N LYS A 31 5.34 7.90 8.11
CA LYS A 31 4.36 7.44 9.10
C LYS A 31 4.60 5.97 9.41
N ARG A 32 4.18 5.56 10.59
CA ARG A 32 4.21 4.15 10.95
C ARG A 32 3.01 3.49 10.34
N ILE A 33 3.26 2.62 9.39
CA ILE A 33 2.17 1.91 8.72
C ILE A 33 2.44 0.42 8.69
N ALA A 34 1.37 -0.34 8.61
CA ALA A 34 1.42 -1.76 8.34
C ALA A 34 0.56 -2.01 7.12
N ILE A 35 1.06 -2.81 6.21
CA ILE A 35 0.35 -3.11 4.96
C ILE A 35 0.20 -4.61 4.81
N GLU A 36 -1.04 -5.04 4.55
CA GLU A 36 -1.32 -6.40 4.12
C GLU A 36 -1.69 -6.36 2.65
N LYS A 37 -1.15 -7.28 1.89
CA LYS A 37 -1.48 -7.41 0.48
C LYS A 37 -2.11 -8.78 0.29
N ASN A 38 -3.36 -8.78 -0.11
CA ASN A 38 -4.13 -10.01 -0.33
C ASN A 38 -4.08 -10.93 0.90
N GLY A 39 -4.19 -10.32 2.08
CA GLY A 39 -4.24 -11.08 3.32
C GLY A 39 -2.91 -11.38 3.97
N GLU A 40 -1.81 -10.95 3.37
CA GLU A 40 -0.49 -11.22 3.91
C GLU A 40 0.25 -9.95 4.22
N ILE A 41 0.86 -9.88 5.40
CA ILE A 41 1.64 -8.72 5.79
C ILE A 41 2.89 -8.62 4.94
N VAL A 42 3.18 -7.42 4.43
CA VAL A 42 4.39 -7.17 3.68
C VAL A 42 5.35 -6.41 4.58
N PRO A 43 6.54 -6.97 4.83
CA PRO A 43 7.54 -6.25 5.61
C PRO A 43 7.99 -4.98 4.88
N ARG A 44 8.30 -3.95 5.64
CA ARG A 44 8.74 -2.68 5.05
C ARG A 44 9.95 -2.88 4.13
N SER A 45 10.85 -3.77 4.48
CA SER A 45 12.03 -4.02 3.68
C SER A 45 11.73 -4.53 2.28
N LEU A 46 10.52 -5.02 2.06
CA LEU A 46 10.11 -5.54 0.76
C LEU A 46 9.25 -4.58 -0.04
N TYR A 47 8.96 -3.40 0.48
CA TYR A 47 8.05 -2.48 -0.20
C TYR A 47 8.55 -2.09 -1.60
N ALA A 48 9.84 -1.83 -1.73
CA ALA A 48 10.39 -1.41 -3.01
C ALA A 48 10.36 -2.52 -4.07
N GLU A 49 10.34 -3.76 -3.62
CA GLU A 49 10.34 -4.91 -4.51
C GLU A 49 8.94 -5.47 -4.77
N THR A 50 7.95 -5.01 -4.02
CA THR A 50 6.59 -5.53 -4.15
C THR A 50 5.84 -4.70 -5.17
N LEU A 51 5.64 -5.27 -6.35
CA LEU A 51 4.88 -4.61 -7.40
C LEU A 51 3.41 -4.95 -7.25
N LEU A 52 2.58 -3.95 -7.43
CA LEU A 52 1.14 -4.11 -7.34
C LEU A 52 0.57 -4.35 -8.73
N VAL A 53 -0.44 -5.21 -8.79
CA VAL A 53 -1.12 -5.53 -10.04
C VAL A 53 -2.60 -5.25 -9.88
N ASP A 54 -3.29 -5.25 -11.00
CA ASP A 54 -4.73 -4.99 -11.02
C ASP A 54 -5.46 -5.94 -10.08
N ASN A 55 -6.40 -5.38 -9.33
CA ASN A 55 -7.25 -6.10 -8.38
C ASN A 55 -6.55 -6.51 -7.08
N ASP A 56 -5.33 -6.09 -6.84
CA ASP A 56 -4.71 -6.34 -5.54
C ASP A 56 -5.51 -5.66 -4.45
N ARG A 57 -5.63 -6.35 -3.33
CA ARG A 57 -6.39 -5.89 -2.19
C ARG A 57 -5.42 -5.55 -1.07
N LEU A 58 -5.47 -4.31 -0.62
CA LEU A 58 -4.55 -3.82 0.40
C LEU A 58 -5.30 -3.34 1.63
N GLU A 59 -4.76 -3.68 2.78
CA GLU A 59 -5.20 -3.12 4.04
C GLU A 59 -4.04 -2.30 4.60
N ILE A 60 -4.25 -1.03 4.81
CA ILE A 60 -3.22 -0.14 5.32
C ILE A 60 -3.67 0.44 6.63
N VAL A 61 -2.89 0.19 7.67
CA VAL A 61 -3.17 0.70 9.01
C VAL A 61 -2.09 1.70 9.37
N VAL A 62 -2.49 2.86 9.81
CA VAL A 62 -1.56 3.89 10.30
C VAL A 62 -1.59 3.88 11.81
N ALA A 63 -0.45 3.68 12.42
CA ALA A 63 -0.36 3.73 13.87
C ALA A 63 -0.48 5.17 14.33
N VAL A 64 -1.36 5.41 15.27
CA VAL A 64 -1.58 6.75 15.80
C VAL A 64 -1.04 6.86 17.20
N GLY A 65 -0.76 8.08 17.57
CA GLY A 65 -0.42 8.40 18.90
C GLY A 65 1.00 8.03 19.25
N GLY A 66 1.39 7.47 19.47
CA GLY A 66 2.61 7.06 19.78
C GLY A 66 3.45 7.97 20.45
N GLY A 67 3.40 8.62 20.60
CA GLY A 67 4.39 9.12 21.39
C GLY A 67 5.53 9.70 20.86
#